data_56fc5daaaeb0c5958f13a0d6a72b68aa
#
_entry.id   56fc5daaaeb0c5958f13a0d6a72b68aa
#
_cell.length_a   1.000
_cell.length_b   1.000
_cell.length_c   1.000
_cell.angle_alpha   90.00
_cell.angle_beta   90.00
_cell.angle_gamma   90.00
#
_symmetry.space_group_name_H-M   'P 1'
#
loop_
_entity.id
_entity.type
_entity.pdbx_description
1 polymer ?
#
loop_
_entity_poly.entity_id
_entity_poly.type
_entity_poly.pdbx_seq_one_letter_code
_entity_poly.pdbx_strand_id
1 'polypeptide(L)'
;LITATTACHKGDTTVKAVLPADSLLREGDLVFRRGAGLISRAVLAADEDGQFSHIGIVVRNGNNWMVVHAVPGEPEFKGDSDRVKMEPIASFFCSEKAKSGAVMRVKADSTVCCSAARRAEALYHKRVLFDHAYDLQDSTRMYCTELIEYVYRLEKVDISGGKLTAIHIPGFNGNFLLPD
;
A
#
# COMPACT_ATOMS: atom_id res chain seq x y z
N LEU A 1 3.71 4.97 -23.79
CA LEU A 1 2.89 5.85 -22.95
C LEU A 1 1.43 5.51 -23.20
N ILE A 2 0.81 4.77 -22.29
CA ILE A 2 -0.63 4.51 -22.33
C ILE A 2 -1.24 5.39 -21.24
N THR A 3 -2.02 6.38 -21.65
CA THR A 3 -2.80 7.21 -20.73
C THR A 3 -4.11 6.50 -20.44
N ALA A 4 -4.23 5.92 -19.26
CA ALA A 4 -5.51 5.42 -18.75
C ALA A 4 -6.25 6.58 -18.06
N THR A 5 -7.41 6.94 -18.60
CA THR A 5 -8.33 7.89 -17.99
C THR A 5 -9.22 7.12 -17.03
N THR A 6 -9.05 7.28 -15.73
CA THR A 6 -9.96 6.72 -14.73
C THR A 6 -10.63 7.88 -14.00
N ALA A 7 -11.95 7.96 -14.11
CA ALA A 7 -12.74 8.93 -13.38
C ALA A 7 -12.88 8.48 -11.92
N CYS A 8 -12.20 9.15 -11.00
CA CYS A 8 -12.60 9.18 -9.60
C CYS A 8 -13.91 9.97 -9.50
N HIS A 9 -14.96 9.37 -8.94
CA HIS A 9 -16.30 9.94 -8.90
C HIS A 9 -16.36 11.15 -7.96
N LYS A 10 -16.38 12.32 -8.51
CA LYS A 10 -17.11 13.57 -8.27
C LYS A 10 -16.30 14.77 -8.71
N GLY A 11 -16.73 15.36 -9.82
CA GLY A 11 -16.21 16.66 -10.29
C GLY A 11 -15.27 16.51 -11.49
N ASP A 12 -15.68 17.08 -12.56
CA ASP A 12 -15.11 17.09 -13.90
C ASP A 12 -13.67 17.63 -13.96
N THR A 13 -12.73 16.81 -13.55
CA THR A 13 -11.31 16.97 -13.83
C THR A 13 -10.72 15.60 -14.14
N THR A 14 -10.51 15.33 -15.42
CA THR A 14 -9.79 14.13 -15.90
C THR A 14 -8.36 14.14 -15.38
N VAL A 15 -8.14 13.37 -14.34
CA VAL A 15 -6.81 13.18 -13.77
C VAL A 15 -6.09 12.10 -14.56
N LYS A 16 -5.03 12.50 -15.26
CA LYS A 16 -4.13 11.57 -15.94
C LYS A 16 -3.13 11.00 -14.92
N ALA A 17 -3.43 9.82 -14.38
CA ALA A 17 -2.39 9.01 -13.72
C ALA A 17 -1.50 8.40 -14.81
N VAL A 18 -0.19 8.60 -14.72
CA VAL A 18 0.76 7.86 -15.57
C VAL A 18 1.01 6.52 -14.89
N LEU A 19 0.28 5.50 -15.34
CA LEU A 19 0.45 4.13 -14.86
C LEU A 19 1.48 3.40 -15.71
N PRO A 20 2.24 2.44 -15.16
CA PRO A 20 3.01 1.53 -15.97
C PRO A 20 2.09 0.74 -16.90
N ALA A 21 2.60 0.35 -18.07
CA ALA A 21 1.84 -0.50 -18.96
C ALA A 21 1.50 -1.83 -18.26
N ASP A 22 0.28 -2.35 -18.46
CA ASP A 22 -0.19 -3.60 -17.85
C ASP A 22 0.76 -4.78 -18.06
N SER A 23 1.45 -4.80 -19.21
CA SER A 23 2.44 -5.82 -19.55
C SER A 23 3.69 -5.81 -18.66
N LEU A 24 3.94 -4.73 -17.94
CA LEU A 24 5.07 -4.59 -17.02
C LEU A 24 4.73 -5.02 -15.59
N LEU A 25 3.43 -5.07 -15.24
CA LEU A 25 2.99 -5.45 -13.90
C LEU A 25 3.03 -6.96 -13.70
N ARG A 26 3.32 -7.38 -12.48
CA ARG A 26 3.27 -8.76 -12.02
C ARG A 26 2.63 -8.84 -10.65
N GLU A 27 2.00 -9.98 -10.35
CA GLU A 27 1.53 -10.25 -8.99
C GLU A 27 2.71 -10.24 -8.02
N GLY A 28 2.51 -9.59 -6.87
CA GLY A 28 3.55 -9.37 -5.88
C GLY A 28 4.43 -8.15 -6.11
N ASP A 29 4.30 -7.41 -7.23
CA ASP A 29 4.97 -6.11 -7.33
C ASP A 29 4.48 -5.19 -6.19
N LEU A 30 5.39 -4.40 -5.64
CA LEU A 30 5.07 -3.39 -4.62
C LEU A 30 4.78 -2.06 -5.29
N VAL A 31 3.73 -1.40 -4.84
CA VAL A 31 3.35 -0.07 -5.30
C VAL A 31 3.45 0.91 -4.15
N PHE A 32 4.07 2.05 -4.43
CA PHE A 32 4.30 3.11 -3.46
C PHE A 32 3.61 4.37 -3.91
N ARG A 33 3.07 5.15 -2.97
CA ARG A 33 2.55 6.48 -3.27
C ARG A 33 2.98 7.50 -2.21
N ARG A 34 3.23 8.72 -2.66
CA ARG A 34 3.32 9.90 -1.81
C ARG A 34 1.93 10.48 -1.67
N GLY A 35 1.29 10.27 -0.54
CA GLY A 35 -0.06 10.77 -0.28
C GLY A 35 -0.11 12.28 -0.06
N ALA A 36 -1.32 12.83 -0.09
CA ALA A 36 -1.58 14.27 0.11
C ALA A 36 -2.11 14.60 1.53
N GLY A 37 -2.61 13.60 2.27
CA GLY A 37 -3.27 13.76 3.56
C GLY A 37 -2.36 14.06 4.74
N LEU A 38 -2.95 14.32 5.91
CA LEU A 38 -2.22 14.64 7.15
C LEU A 38 -1.34 13.48 7.61
N ILE A 39 -1.83 12.24 7.55
CA ILE A 39 -1.06 11.04 7.93
C ILE A 39 0.17 10.90 7.03
N SER A 40 0.00 11.09 5.72
CA SER A 40 1.12 11.06 4.77
C SER A 40 2.20 12.09 5.09
N ARG A 41 1.79 13.29 5.52
CA ARG A 41 2.74 14.34 5.95
C ARG A 41 3.47 13.95 7.22
N ALA A 42 2.79 13.30 8.18
CA ALA A 42 3.41 12.83 9.41
C ALA A 42 4.47 11.74 9.12
N VAL A 43 4.14 10.76 8.27
CA VAL A 43 5.08 9.71 7.83
C VAL A 43 6.31 10.33 7.16
N LEU A 44 6.11 11.25 6.20
CA LEU A 44 7.20 11.93 5.48
C LEU A 44 8.02 12.88 6.35
N ALA A 45 7.44 13.41 7.43
CA ALA A 45 8.19 14.24 8.39
C ALA A 45 9.03 13.39 9.35
N ALA A 46 8.62 12.14 9.56
CA ALA A 46 9.35 11.18 10.39
C ALA A 46 10.50 10.49 9.65
N ASP A 47 10.44 10.48 8.33
CA ASP A 47 11.45 9.91 7.44
C ASP A 47 12.06 11.03 6.59
N GLU A 48 13.23 11.55 7.04
CA GLU A 48 13.88 12.70 6.40
C GLU A 48 14.25 12.42 4.94
N ASP A 49 14.55 11.18 4.59
CA ASP A 49 14.93 10.75 3.24
C ASP A 49 13.75 10.07 2.49
N GLY A 50 12.62 9.85 3.14
CA GLY A 50 11.48 9.11 2.62
C GLY A 50 10.77 9.83 1.46
N GLN A 51 10.61 9.13 0.37
CA GLN A 51 9.91 9.63 -0.82
C GLN A 51 8.41 9.29 -0.80
N PHE A 52 8.04 8.20 -0.13
CA PHE A 52 6.69 7.65 -0.13
C PHE A 52 6.13 7.58 1.28
N SER A 53 4.82 7.63 1.40
CA SER A 53 4.11 7.58 2.67
C SER A 53 3.15 6.39 2.76
N HIS A 54 3.05 5.60 1.71
CA HIS A 54 2.13 4.48 1.64
C HIS A 54 2.58 3.43 0.64
N ILE A 55 2.29 2.17 0.95
CA ILE A 55 2.67 1.01 0.16
C ILE A 55 1.48 0.04 0.03
N GLY A 56 1.45 -0.70 -1.07
CA GLY A 56 0.54 -1.79 -1.33
C GLY A 56 1.20 -2.88 -2.18
N ILE A 57 0.50 -3.98 -2.38
CA ILE A 57 0.94 -5.11 -3.19
C ILE A 57 -0.01 -5.33 -4.35
N VAL A 58 0.55 -5.57 -5.54
CA VAL A 58 -0.23 -5.83 -6.75
C VAL A 58 -0.76 -7.25 -6.73
N VAL A 59 -2.05 -7.39 -6.98
CA VAL A 59 -2.75 -8.66 -7.12
C VAL A 59 -3.55 -8.67 -8.43
N ARG A 60 -3.93 -9.86 -8.88
CA ARG A 60 -4.75 -10.03 -10.08
C ARG A 60 -6.15 -10.49 -9.72
N ASN A 61 -7.16 -9.71 -10.12
CA ASN A 61 -8.55 -10.12 -10.00
C ASN A 61 -9.20 -10.20 -11.39
N GLY A 62 -9.32 -11.42 -11.91
CA GLY A 62 -9.70 -11.65 -13.30
C GLY A 62 -8.69 -11.00 -14.26
N ASN A 63 -9.16 -10.08 -15.10
CA ASN A 63 -8.33 -9.35 -16.04
C ASN A 63 -7.80 -8.00 -15.49
N ASN A 64 -8.15 -7.66 -14.25
CA ASN A 64 -7.81 -6.36 -13.68
C ASN A 64 -6.63 -6.44 -12.72
N TRP A 65 -5.76 -5.42 -12.80
CA TRP A 65 -4.73 -5.20 -11.79
C TRP A 65 -5.31 -4.42 -10.61
N MET A 66 -5.21 -5.00 -9.44
CA MET A 66 -5.68 -4.45 -8.18
C MET A 66 -4.50 -4.24 -7.23
N VAL A 67 -4.69 -3.42 -6.22
CA VAL A 67 -3.74 -3.20 -5.12
C VAL A 67 -4.41 -3.59 -3.82
N VAL A 68 -3.76 -4.45 -3.05
CA VAL A 68 -4.13 -4.71 -1.66
C VAL A 68 -3.24 -3.89 -0.75
N HIS A 69 -3.84 -3.13 0.16
CA HIS A 69 -3.13 -2.26 1.10
C HIS A 69 -3.94 -2.04 2.37
N ALA A 70 -3.29 -1.70 3.47
CA ALA A 70 -3.94 -1.31 4.71
C ALA A 70 -3.93 0.21 4.83
N VAL A 71 -5.10 0.86 4.89
CA VAL A 71 -5.21 2.31 4.85
C VAL A 71 -6.35 2.82 5.72
N PRO A 72 -6.12 3.89 6.53
CA PRO A 72 -7.17 4.57 7.26
C PRO A 72 -7.79 5.70 6.41
N GLY A 73 -9.05 6.02 6.68
CA GLY A 73 -9.72 7.19 6.10
C GLY A 73 -10.09 7.08 4.62
N GLU A 74 -10.01 5.88 4.02
CA GLU A 74 -10.41 5.62 2.64
C GLU A 74 -11.56 4.59 2.60
N PRO A 75 -12.80 4.95 2.97
CA PRO A 75 -13.91 4.01 3.02
C PRO A 75 -14.34 3.55 1.60
N GLU A 76 -14.60 2.26 1.41
CA GLU A 76 -15.17 1.70 0.18
C GLU A 76 -16.68 1.96 0.08
N PHE A 77 -17.34 2.10 1.24
CA PHE A 77 -18.76 2.42 1.35
C PHE A 77 -19.05 3.19 2.64
N LYS A 78 -20.26 3.75 2.75
CA LYS A 78 -20.67 4.51 3.95
C LYS A 78 -20.67 3.62 5.19
N GLY A 79 -19.86 3.98 6.20
CA GLY A 79 -19.72 3.22 7.45
C GLY A 79 -18.68 2.10 7.39
N ASP A 80 -17.87 2.05 6.33
CA ASP A 80 -16.74 1.13 6.24
C ASP A 80 -15.68 1.45 7.29
N SER A 81 -15.08 0.39 7.84
CA SER A 81 -13.99 0.51 8.81
C SER A 81 -12.64 0.71 8.12
N ASP A 82 -11.69 1.32 8.84
CA ASP A 82 -10.30 1.31 8.42
C ASP A 82 -9.76 -0.12 8.50
N ARG A 83 -9.27 -0.64 7.38
CA ARG A 83 -8.90 -2.05 7.21
C ARG A 83 -8.01 -2.29 6.01
N VAL A 84 -7.61 -3.52 5.81
CA VAL A 84 -7.04 -3.98 4.54
C VAL A 84 -8.10 -3.85 3.46
N LYS A 85 -7.75 -3.19 2.36
CA LYS A 85 -8.60 -2.87 1.21
C LYS A 85 -8.00 -3.38 -0.08
N MET A 86 -8.85 -3.52 -1.10
CA MET A 86 -8.44 -3.87 -2.45
C MET A 86 -9.10 -2.91 -3.43
N GLU A 87 -8.31 -2.20 -4.20
CA GLU A 87 -8.81 -1.24 -5.19
C GLU A 87 -8.07 -1.37 -6.54
N PRO A 88 -8.67 -0.92 -7.65
CA PRO A 88 -7.96 -0.84 -8.92
C PRO A 88 -6.67 -0.03 -8.81
N ILE A 89 -5.60 -0.47 -9.46
CA ILE A 89 -4.30 0.24 -9.43
C ILE A 89 -4.43 1.71 -9.88
N ALA A 90 -5.35 1.99 -10.80
CA ALA A 90 -5.64 3.35 -11.24
C ALA A 90 -6.25 4.21 -10.12
N SER A 91 -7.07 3.62 -9.25
CA SER A 91 -7.63 4.30 -8.07
C SER A 91 -6.58 4.54 -7.01
N PHE A 92 -5.66 3.59 -6.80
CA PHE A 92 -4.55 3.75 -5.86
C PHE A 92 -3.66 4.95 -6.22
N PHE A 93 -3.45 5.20 -7.51
CA PHE A 93 -2.63 6.30 -8.02
C PHE A 93 -3.43 7.52 -8.48
N CYS A 94 -4.71 7.63 -8.17
CA CYS A 94 -5.48 8.82 -8.55
C CYS A 94 -4.95 10.08 -7.83
N SER A 95 -5.08 11.25 -8.43
CA SER A 95 -4.47 12.49 -7.94
C SER A 95 -5.00 12.95 -6.58
N GLU A 96 -6.20 12.54 -6.21
CA GLU A 96 -6.77 12.81 -4.89
C GLU A 96 -6.00 12.08 -3.80
N LYS A 97 -5.41 10.92 -4.13
CA LYS A 97 -4.70 10.04 -3.19
C LYS A 97 -3.18 10.13 -3.32
N ALA A 98 -2.66 10.35 -4.53
CA ALA A 98 -1.24 10.26 -4.84
C ALA A 98 -0.71 11.50 -5.57
N LYS A 99 0.34 12.13 -5.02
CA LYS A 99 1.10 13.20 -5.69
C LYS A 99 2.17 12.61 -6.61
N SER A 100 2.74 11.49 -6.24
CA SER A 100 3.71 10.70 -7.00
C SER A 100 3.64 9.25 -6.55
N GLY A 101 4.21 8.35 -7.34
CA GLY A 101 4.26 6.94 -7.00
C GLY A 101 5.33 6.18 -7.76
N ALA A 102 5.57 4.94 -7.33
CA ALA A 102 6.50 4.03 -7.95
C ALA A 102 5.95 2.60 -7.92
N VAL A 103 6.47 1.76 -8.82
CA VAL A 103 6.29 0.31 -8.79
C VAL A 103 7.66 -0.33 -8.68
N MET A 104 7.82 -1.21 -7.71
CA MET A 104 9.06 -1.95 -7.47
C MET A 104 8.80 -3.44 -7.52
N ARG A 105 9.76 -4.19 -8.08
CA ARG A 105 9.70 -5.64 -8.10
C ARG A 105 10.59 -6.24 -7.04
N VAL A 106 10.01 -7.11 -6.22
CA VAL A 106 10.77 -7.89 -5.24
C VAL A 106 11.67 -8.88 -5.96
N LYS A 107 12.92 -8.96 -5.52
CA LYS A 107 13.91 -9.90 -6.06
C LYS A 107 13.71 -11.29 -5.46
N ALA A 108 12.63 -11.95 -5.85
CA ALA A 108 12.28 -13.32 -5.46
C ALA A 108 11.66 -14.05 -6.64
N ASP A 109 11.54 -15.39 -6.51
CA ASP A 109 10.87 -16.19 -7.53
C ASP A 109 9.41 -15.74 -7.72
N SER A 110 8.93 -15.84 -8.96
CA SER A 110 7.55 -15.46 -9.28
C SER A 110 6.51 -16.24 -8.47
N THR A 111 6.78 -17.49 -8.14
CA THR A 111 5.92 -18.31 -7.27
C THR A 111 5.80 -17.74 -5.86
N VAL A 112 6.90 -17.23 -5.31
CA VAL A 112 6.97 -16.55 -4.02
C VAL A 112 6.16 -15.26 -4.07
N CYS A 113 6.38 -14.43 -5.09
CA CYS A 113 5.65 -13.17 -5.26
C CYS A 113 4.14 -13.39 -5.44
N CYS A 114 3.74 -14.37 -6.25
CA CYS A 114 2.33 -14.75 -6.41
C CYS A 114 1.73 -15.31 -5.10
N SER A 115 2.51 -16.02 -4.29
CA SER A 115 2.04 -16.52 -2.99
C SER A 115 1.80 -15.37 -2.02
N ALA A 116 2.74 -14.41 -1.93
CA ALA A 116 2.59 -13.21 -1.11
C ALA A 116 1.35 -12.39 -1.53
N ALA A 117 1.12 -12.21 -2.85
CA ALA A 117 -0.06 -11.55 -3.39
C ALA A 117 -1.36 -12.22 -2.94
N ARG A 118 -1.46 -13.55 -3.05
CA ARG A 118 -2.63 -14.33 -2.60
C ARG A 118 -2.85 -14.23 -1.09
N ARG A 119 -1.79 -14.16 -0.28
CA ARG A 119 -1.91 -13.95 1.16
C ARG A 119 -2.48 -12.57 1.47
N ALA A 120 -2.03 -11.54 0.76
CA ALA A 120 -2.57 -10.20 0.93
C ALA A 120 -4.07 -10.15 0.55
N GLU A 121 -4.46 -10.80 -0.54
CA GLU A 121 -5.86 -10.93 -0.93
C GLU A 121 -6.69 -11.68 0.14
N ALA A 122 -6.13 -12.72 0.74
CA ALA A 122 -6.79 -13.43 1.84
C ALA A 122 -7.00 -12.54 3.08
N LEU A 123 -6.07 -11.62 3.40
CA LEU A 123 -6.22 -10.64 4.48
C LEU A 123 -7.34 -9.63 4.17
N TYR A 124 -7.45 -9.19 2.92
CA TYR A 124 -8.58 -8.37 2.46
C TYR A 124 -9.92 -9.08 2.68
N HIS A 125 -10.06 -10.34 2.24
CA HIS A 125 -11.28 -11.12 2.42
C HIS A 125 -11.62 -11.39 3.89
N LYS A 126 -10.62 -11.52 4.75
CA LYS A 126 -10.80 -11.62 6.20
C LYS A 126 -11.15 -10.28 6.85
N ARG A 127 -11.14 -9.18 6.10
CA ARG A 127 -11.41 -7.82 6.58
C ARG A 127 -10.51 -7.43 7.78
N VAL A 128 -9.22 -7.78 7.72
CA VAL A 128 -8.26 -7.44 8.76
C VAL A 128 -8.29 -5.93 8.99
N LEU A 129 -8.44 -5.49 10.23
CA LEU A 129 -8.56 -4.08 10.58
C LEU A 129 -7.21 -3.36 10.43
N PHE A 130 -7.28 -2.05 10.20
CA PHE A 130 -6.11 -1.20 10.23
C PHE A 130 -5.59 -1.08 11.67
N ASP A 131 -4.27 -1.17 11.83
CA ASP A 131 -3.63 -0.94 13.12
C ASP A 131 -3.34 0.55 13.34
N HIS A 132 -4.16 1.20 14.16
CA HIS A 132 -3.97 2.58 14.58
C HIS A 132 -2.94 2.75 15.72
N ALA A 133 -2.57 1.64 16.39
CA ALA A 133 -1.54 1.66 17.42
C ALA A 133 -0.14 1.48 16.83
N TYR A 134 -0.06 0.98 15.59
CA TYR A 134 1.20 0.65 14.91
C TYR A 134 2.07 -0.32 15.71
N ASP A 135 1.41 -1.32 16.33
CA ASP A 135 2.04 -2.32 17.17
C ASP A 135 2.41 -3.57 16.36
N LEU A 136 3.66 -3.69 15.96
CA LEU A 136 4.19 -4.84 15.23
C LEU A 136 4.03 -6.19 15.94
N GLN A 137 3.59 -6.21 17.20
CA GLN A 137 3.35 -7.44 17.96
C GLN A 137 1.90 -7.93 17.86
N ASP A 138 0.95 -7.08 17.42
CA ASP A 138 -0.45 -7.43 17.21
C ASP A 138 -0.72 -7.79 15.75
N SER A 139 -0.58 -9.07 15.40
CA SER A 139 -0.87 -9.55 14.03
C SER A 139 -2.36 -9.64 13.68
N THR A 140 -3.27 -9.23 14.57
CA THR A 140 -4.72 -9.20 14.29
C THR A 140 -5.16 -7.96 13.53
N ARG A 141 -4.31 -6.91 13.54
CA ARG A 141 -4.45 -5.64 12.81
C ARG A 141 -3.16 -5.37 12.07
N MET A 142 -3.22 -4.57 11.03
CA MET A 142 -2.03 -4.27 10.22
C MET A 142 -2.08 -2.86 9.65
N TYR A 143 -0.94 -2.17 9.64
CA TYR A 143 -0.75 -0.98 8.84
C TYR A 143 -0.03 -1.32 7.52
N CYS A 144 0.19 -0.37 6.63
CA CYS A 144 0.55 -0.64 5.23
C CYS A 144 1.86 -1.44 5.06
N THR A 145 2.94 -1.02 5.70
CA THR A 145 4.25 -1.69 5.59
C THR A 145 4.29 -3.01 6.35
N GLU A 146 3.61 -3.09 7.49
CA GLU A 146 3.47 -4.34 8.24
C GLU A 146 2.76 -5.42 7.41
N LEU A 147 1.70 -5.07 6.69
CA LEU A 147 1.02 -6.00 5.79
C LEU A 147 1.99 -6.60 4.76
N ILE A 148 2.83 -5.76 4.14
CA ILE A 148 3.80 -6.19 3.13
C ILE A 148 4.87 -7.09 3.76
N GLU A 149 5.44 -6.65 4.88
CA GLU A 149 6.42 -7.44 5.63
C GLU A 149 5.84 -8.80 6.04
N TYR A 150 4.62 -8.82 6.57
CA TYR A 150 3.94 -10.04 7.00
C TYR A 150 3.78 -11.06 5.87
N VAL A 151 3.24 -10.64 4.71
CA VAL A 151 2.96 -11.59 3.62
C VAL A 151 4.24 -12.13 2.97
N TYR A 152 5.30 -11.31 2.87
CA TYR A 152 6.57 -11.76 2.34
C TYR A 152 7.38 -12.59 3.36
N ARG A 153 7.32 -12.27 4.64
CA ARG A 153 7.97 -13.06 5.70
C ARG A 153 7.41 -14.47 5.79
N LEU A 154 6.12 -14.67 5.54
CA LEU A 154 5.53 -16.02 5.42
C LEU A 154 6.10 -16.82 4.25
N GLU A 155 6.62 -16.15 3.23
CA GLU A 155 7.35 -16.74 2.10
C GLU A 155 8.88 -16.77 2.35
N LYS A 156 9.34 -16.46 3.57
CA LYS A 156 10.75 -16.41 3.97
C LYS A 156 11.57 -15.35 3.22
N VAL A 157 10.93 -14.29 2.78
CA VAL A 157 11.57 -13.12 2.16
C VAL A 157 11.49 -11.97 3.15
N ASP A 158 12.63 -11.42 3.53
CA ASP A 158 12.76 -10.20 4.31
C ASP A 158 12.77 -9.00 3.37
N ILE A 159 11.74 -8.17 3.42
CA ILE A 159 11.60 -6.97 2.58
C ILE A 159 12.30 -5.77 3.22
N SER A 160 12.21 -5.67 4.54
CA SER A 160 12.70 -4.51 5.30
C SER A 160 14.17 -4.59 5.66
N GLY A 161 14.77 -5.79 5.60
CA GLY A 161 16.10 -6.03 6.17
C GLY A 161 16.15 -5.78 7.67
N GLY A 162 14.99 -5.80 8.35
CA GLY A 162 14.85 -5.47 9.77
C GLY A 162 15.01 -3.97 10.06
N LYS A 163 14.96 -3.10 9.04
CA LYS A 163 15.10 -1.65 9.20
C LYS A 163 13.85 -1.06 9.85
N LEU A 164 14.02 -0.55 11.06
CA LEU A 164 12.99 0.21 11.79
C LEU A 164 13.43 1.64 11.94
N THR A 165 12.52 2.58 11.72
CA THR A 165 12.75 4.01 11.94
C THR A 165 12.17 4.42 13.29
N ALA A 166 13.00 4.99 14.15
CA ALA A 166 12.57 5.55 15.43
C ALA A 166 11.85 6.90 15.19
N ILE A 167 10.62 7.00 15.65
CA ILE A 167 9.82 8.24 15.56
C ILE A 167 9.53 8.73 16.96
N HIS A 168 9.80 10.02 17.21
CA HIS A 168 9.61 10.69 18.50
C HIS A 168 8.84 12.01 18.30
N ILE A 169 7.54 11.91 18.06
CA ILE A 169 6.67 13.09 17.97
C ILE A 169 5.50 12.96 18.97
N PRO A 170 4.90 14.06 19.47
CA PRO A 170 3.78 13.98 20.39
C PRO A 170 2.64 13.11 19.86
N GLY A 171 2.30 12.05 20.60
CA GLY A 171 1.26 11.08 20.24
C GLY A 171 1.74 9.95 19.31
N PHE A 172 3.02 9.93 18.91
CA PHE A 172 3.56 8.92 18.01
C PHE A 172 5.02 8.62 18.38
N ASN A 173 5.24 7.68 19.30
CA ASN A 173 6.57 7.28 19.77
C ASN A 173 6.76 5.78 19.59
N GLY A 174 7.83 5.38 18.91
CA GLY A 174 8.13 3.97 18.70
C GLY A 174 9.11 3.71 17.56
N ASN A 175 9.24 2.44 17.20
CA ASN A 175 10.00 1.99 16.05
C ASN A 175 9.01 1.47 15.00
N PHE A 176 9.08 2.00 13.80
CA PHE A 176 8.11 1.75 12.72
C PHE A 176 8.80 1.24 11.46
N LEU A 177 8.11 0.39 10.73
CA LEU A 177 8.43 0.10 9.33
C LEU A 177 7.88 1.23 8.46
N LEU A 178 8.73 1.90 7.70
CA LEU A 178 8.32 2.98 6.79
C LEU A 178 8.43 2.54 5.33
N PRO A 179 7.63 3.15 4.42
CA PRO A 179 7.59 2.80 3.00
C PRO A 179 8.67 3.54 2.19
N ASP A 180 9.94 3.25 2.46
CA ASP A 180 11.14 3.83 1.82
C ASP A 180 12.04 2.79 1.12
#